data_32ed7cc2c6f0e9bf1a3e296da7f8b8e8
#
_entry.id   32ed7cc2c6f0e9bf1a3e296da7f8b8e8
#
_cell.length_a   1.000
_cell.length_b   1.000
_cell.length_c   1.000
_cell.angle_alpha   90.00
_cell.angle_beta   90.00
_cell.angle_gamma   90.00
#
_symmetry.space_group_name_H-M   'P 1'
#
loop_
_entity.id
_entity.type
_entity.pdbx_description
1 polymer ?
#
loop_
_entity_poly.entity_id
_entity_poly.type
_entity_poly.pdbx_seq_one_letter_code
_entity_poly.pdbx_strand_id
1 'polypeptide(L)'
;WSAVMASAAENYNVLASLEVWTVHAGWAERFRDRYDSVVWQRLIRAKHWTPQQIDAAHAGAAAVRRWWVEFFRVYDFLVLPATPMPALTRAECTAENRARLLELVTPVSLAGLPALTVPVQIPSGLTTGLQIVMQDTSSPVVSWALDACAWNGR
;
A
#
# COMPACT_ATOMS: atom_id res chain seq x y z
N TRP A 1 5.98 -4.05 14.63
CA TRP A 1 6.05 -3.13 13.49
C TRP A 1 7.12 -2.08 13.76
N SER A 2 8.20 -2.07 13.00
CA SER A 2 9.37 -1.23 13.29
C SER A 2 9.15 0.24 12.89
N ALA A 3 9.98 1.15 13.42
CA ALA A 3 9.97 2.57 13.05
C ALA A 3 10.13 2.79 11.53
N VAL A 4 10.89 1.91 10.85
CA VAL A 4 11.06 1.93 9.39
C VAL A 4 9.72 1.73 8.66
N MET A 5 8.86 0.85 9.19
CA MET A 5 7.53 0.63 8.63
C MET A 5 6.57 1.78 8.91
N ALA A 6 6.71 2.43 10.06
CA ALA A 6 5.87 3.58 10.43
C ALA A 6 6.02 4.77 9.47
N SER A 7 7.21 4.99 8.89
CA SER A 7 7.45 6.05 7.91
C SER A 7 7.09 5.68 6.46
N ALA A 8 6.70 4.42 6.20
CA ALA A 8 6.48 3.93 4.84
C ALA A 8 5.35 4.68 4.11
N ALA A 9 4.27 5.02 4.81
CA ALA A 9 3.15 5.74 4.19
C ALA A 9 3.54 7.15 3.73
N GLU A 10 4.38 7.86 4.49
CA GLU A 10 4.90 9.18 4.12
C GLU A 10 5.82 9.07 2.89
N ASN A 11 6.79 8.17 2.92
CA ASN A 11 7.70 7.92 1.80
C ASN A 11 6.93 7.51 0.53
N TYR A 12 5.93 6.65 0.67
CA TYR A 12 5.05 6.26 -0.42
C TYR A 12 4.32 7.46 -1.02
N ASN A 13 3.76 8.35 -0.19
CA ASN A 13 3.05 9.54 -0.67
C ASN A 13 3.93 10.46 -1.51
N VAL A 14 5.19 10.62 -1.14
CA VAL A 14 6.17 11.40 -1.93
C VAL A 14 6.42 10.71 -3.26
N LEU A 15 6.89 9.47 -3.24
CA LEU A 15 7.34 8.75 -4.43
C LEU A 15 6.19 8.47 -5.40
N ALA A 16 5.04 8.01 -4.91
CA ALA A 16 3.88 7.74 -5.74
C ALA A 16 3.34 9.02 -6.41
N SER A 17 3.36 10.18 -5.73
CA SER A 17 2.94 11.43 -6.36
C SER A 17 3.86 11.84 -7.51
N LEU A 18 5.18 11.61 -7.40
CA LEU A 18 6.15 11.87 -8.47
C LEU A 18 5.90 10.96 -9.67
N GLU A 19 5.70 9.66 -9.44
CA GLU A 19 5.40 8.69 -10.49
C GLU A 19 4.10 9.04 -11.23
N VAL A 20 3.03 9.31 -10.48
CA VAL A 20 1.74 9.71 -11.04
C VAL A 20 1.85 11.01 -11.84
N TRP A 21 2.59 12.01 -11.32
CA TRP A 21 2.83 13.25 -12.05
C TRP A 21 3.57 13.00 -13.37
N THR A 22 4.58 12.14 -13.40
CA THR A 22 5.32 11.80 -14.61
C THR A 22 4.39 11.28 -15.72
N VAL A 23 3.38 10.48 -15.34
CA VAL A 23 2.38 9.96 -16.28
C VAL A 23 1.41 11.07 -16.75
N HIS A 24 0.96 11.93 -15.82
CA HIS A 24 -0.11 12.89 -16.09
C HIS A 24 0.36 14.26 -16.61
N ALA A 25 1.64 14.62 -16.44
CA ALA A 25 2.16 15.96 -16.69
C ALA A 25 1.84 16.50 -18.09
N GLY A 26 1.85 15.63 -19.11
CA GLY A 26 1.61 16.03 -20.52
C GLY A 26 0.19 16.50 -20.82
N TRP A 27 -0.79 16.16 -19.98
CA TRP A 27 -2.18 16.49 -20.23
C TRP A 27 -2.96 17.02 -19.01
N ALA A 28 -2.40 16.92 -17.81
CA ALA A 28 -3.10 17.23 -16.58
C ALA A 28 -3.74 18.62 -16.57
N GLU A 29 -2.98 19.67 -16.93
CA GLU A 29 -3.47 21.05 -16.96
C GLU A 29 -4.56 21.25 -18.03
N ARG A 30 -4.42 20.60 -19.20
CA ARG A 30 -5.42 20.68 -20.29
C ARG A 30 -6.77 20.10 -19.89
N PHE A 31 -6.77 19.07 -19.02
CA PHE A 31 -7.99 18.39 -18.59
C PHE A 31 -8.31 18.59 -17.11
N ARG A 32 -7.79 19.68 -16.52
CA ARG A 32 -7.96 19.96 -15.09
C ARG A 32 -9.41 19.89 -14.63
N ASP A 33 -10.34 20.43 -15.41
CA ASP A 33 -11.77 20.48 -15.06
C ASP A 33 -12.46 19.10 -15.06
N ARG A 34 -11.78 18.07 -15.58
CA ARG A 34 -12.25 16.68 -15.58
C ARG A 34 -11.76 15.87 -14.38
N TYR A 35 -10.80 16.42 -13.61
CA TYR A 35 -10.34 15.77 -12.38
C TYR A 35 -11.22 16.15 -11.21
N ASP A 36 -11.58 15.13 -10.40
CA ASP A 36 -12.11 15.37 -9.07
C ASP A 36 -11.12 16.22 -8.26
N SER A 37 -11.63 17.15 -7.44
CA SER A 37 -10.78 18.08 -6.70
C SER A 37 -9.78 17.40 -5.76
N VAL A 38 -10.18 16.29 -5.11
CA VAL A 38 -9.31 15.51 -4.22
C VAL A 38 -8.23 14.78 -5.02
N VAL A 39 -8.57 14.24 -6.19
CA VAL A 39 -7.62 13.60 -7.09
C VAL A 39 -6.62 14.62 -7.62
N TRP A 40 -7.10 15.80 -8.04
CA TRP A 40 -6.24 16.90 -8.49
C TRP A 40 -5.22 17.32 -7.43
N GLN A 41 -5.66 17.53 -6.19
CA GLN A 41 -4.77 17.89 -5.08
C GLN A 41 -3.67 16.86 -4.82
N ARG A 42 -3.96 15.59 -5.02
CA ARG A 42 -2.95 14.52 -4.92
C ARG A 42 -1.95 14.56 -6.07
N LEU A 43 -2.45 14.79 -7.28
CA LEU A 43 -1.65 14.84 -8.49
C LEU A 43 -0.61 15.97 -8.42
N ILE A 44 -1.02 17.18 -8.02
CA ILE A 44 -0.13 18.35 -7.98
C ILE A 44 0.85 18.35 -6.81
N ARG A 45 0.71 17.47 -5.81
CA ARG A 45 1.67 17.37 -4.70
C ARG A 45 3.11 17.18 -5.18
N ALA A 46 3.29 16.47 -6.29
CA ALA A 46 4.61 16.27 -6.88
C ALA A 46 5.38 17.58 -7.14
N LYS A 47 4.67 18.67 -7.44
CA LYS A 47 5.25 20.01 -7.71
C LYS A 47 5.77 20.71 -6.46
N HIS A 48 5.42 20.23 -5.27
CA HIS A 48 5.70 20.92 -4.00
C HIS A 48 6.78 20.23 -3.17
N TRP A 49 7.24 19.02 -3.56
CA TRP A 49 8.31 18.34 -2.84
C TRP A 49 9.66 18.97 -3.11
N THR A 50 10.41 19.22 -2.06
CA THR A 50 11.81 19.66 -2.17
C THR A 50 12.72 18.49 -2.54
N PRO A 51 13.88 18.73 -3.16
CA PRO A 51 14.86 17.67 -3.41
C PRO A 51 15.22 16.87 -2.16
N GLN A 52 15.37 17.54 -1.00
CA GLN A 52 15.67 16.88 0.28
C GLN A 52 14.56 15.92 0.73
N GLN A 53 13.28 16.29 0.53
CA GLN A 53 12.16 15.40 0.84
C GLN A 53 12.12 14.18 -0.10
N ILE A 54 12.44 14.37 -1.36
CA ILE A 54 12.52 13.30 -2.36
C ILE A 54 13.66 12.33 -2.00
N ASP A 55 14.84 12.86 -1.69
CA ASP A 55 16.00 12.04 -1.28
C ASP A 55 15.72 11.27 0.02
N ALA A 56 15.09 11.92 1.00
CA ALA A 56 14.67 11.27 2.24
C ALA A 56 13.66 10.13 1.98
N ALA A 57 12.70 10.33 1.07
CA ALA A 57 11.73 9.31 0.71
C ALA A 57 12.38 8.10 -0.01
N HIS A 58 13.34 8.35 -0.89
CA HIS A 58 14.14 7.28 -1.52
C HIS A 58 14.96 6.50 -0.49
N ALA A 59 15.61 7.19 0.43
CA ALA A 59 16.37 6.56 1.53
C ALA A 59 15.43 5.71 2.42
N GLY A 60 14.24 6.23 2.75
CA GLY A 60 13.23 5.52 3.52
C GLY A 60 12.73 4.27 2.80
N ALA A 61 12.42 4.35 1.50
CA ALA A 61 12.04 3.20 0.69
C ALA A 61 13.14 2.14 0.63
N ALA A 62 14.40 2.56 0.52
CA ALA A 62 15.54 1.64 0.57
C ALA A 62 15.68 0.96 1.94
N ALA A 63 15.39 1.67 3.04
CA ALA A 63 15.38 1.08 4.38
C ALA A 63 14.28 0.04 4.55
N VAL A 64 13.07 0.31 4.01
CA VAL A 64 11.96 -0.66 3.98
C VAL A 64 12.36 -1.92 3.21
N ARG A 65 12.97 -1.79 2.03
CA ARG A 65 13.44 -2.95 1.25
C ARG A 65 14.47 -3.78 2.00
N ARG A 66 15.46 -3.13 2.64
CA ARG A 66 16.47 -3.86 3.45
C ARG A 66 15.82 -4.61 4.60
N TRP A 67 14.84 -4.01 5.27
CA TRP A 67 14.13 -4.69 6.35
C TRP A 67 13.43 -5.97 5.86
N TRP A 68 12.78 -5.94 4.70
CA TRP A 68 12.13 -7.10 4.12
C TRP A 68 13.14 -8.18 3.70
N VAL A 69 14.30 -7.80 3.17
CA VAL A 69 15.37 -8.76 2.85
C VAL A 69 15.82 -9.51 4.12
N GLU A 70 16.02 -8.80 5.23
CA GLU A 70 16.38 -9.45 6.50
C GLU A 70 15.23 -10.30 7.07
N PHE A 71 14.00 -9.84 6.94
CA PHE A 71 12.83 -10.60 7.37
C PHE A 71 12.73 -11.96 6.64
N PHE A 72 12.87 -11.98 5.32
CA PHE A 72 12.77 -13.20 4.51
C PHE A 72 13.99 -14.12 4.59
N ARG A 73 15.04 -13.74 5.32
CA ARG A 73 16.12 -14.68 5.71
C ARG A 73 15.69 -15.65 6.81
N VAL A 74 14.64 -15.30 7.54
CA VAL A 74 14.18 -16.04 8.72
C VAL A 74 12.78 -16.61 8.52
N TYR A 75 11.94 -15.90 7.76
CA TYR A 75 10.53 -16.23 7.57
C TYR A 75 10.18 -16.39 6.09
N ASP A 76 9.32 -17.34 5.76
CA ASP A 76 8.91 -17.63 4.38
C ASP A 76 7.86 -16.65 3.88
N PHE A 77 7.00 -16.15 4.77
CA PHE A 77 5.94 -15.18 4.48
C PHE A 77 5.50 -14.43 5.72
N LEU A 78 4.75 -13.34 5.51
CA LEU A 78 4.09 -12.59 6.59
C LEU A 78 2.59 -12.52 6.31
N VAL A 79 1.77 -12.81 7.33
CA VAL A 79 0.31 -12.63 7.27
C VAL A 79 -0.10 -11.48 8.17
N LEU A 80 -0.86 -10.54 7.62
CA LEU A 80 -1.39 -9.40 8.37
C LEU A 80 -2.70 -8.91 7.72
N PRO A 81 -3.53 -8.12 8.43
CA PRO A 81 -4.66 -7.48 7.79
C PRO A 81 -4.21 -6.58 6.64
N ALA A 82 -4.94 -6.58 5.51
CA ALA A 82 -4.66 -5.66 4.41
C ALA A 82 -4.98 -4.21 4.80
N THR A 83 -5.98 -4.03 5.69
CA THR A 83 -6.37 -2.73 6.23
C THR A 83 -6.66 -2.85 7.72
N PRO A 84 -6.41 -1.81 8.53
CA PRO A 84 -6.64 -1.83 9.98
C PRO A 84 -8.13 -1.75 10.36
N MET A 85 -9.00 -1.55 9.37
CA MET A 85 -10.45 -1.42 9.56
C MET A 85 -11.19 -1.97 8.34
N PRO A 86 -12.47 -2.35 8.45
CA PRO A 86 -13.30 -2.77 7.32
C PRO A 86 -13.57 -1.61 6.35
N ALA A 87 -14.28 -1.91 5.26
CA ALA A 87 -14.69 -0.91 4.27
C ALA A 87 -15.40 0.26 4.95
N LEU A 88 -14.95 1.48 4.61
CA LEU A 88 -15.49 2.73 5.14
C LEU A 88 -16.81 3.08 4.45
N THR A 89 -17.75 3.60 5.20
CA THR A 89 -18.89 4.32 4.64
C THR A 89 -18.43 5.61 3.96
N ARG A 90 -19.28 6.22 3.14
CA ARG A 90 -18.97 7.49 2.48
C ARG A 90 -18.64 8.62 3.48
N ALA A 91 -19.32 8.63 4.62
CA ALA A 91 -19.12 9.63 5.67
C ALA A 91 -17.77 9.45 6.39
N GLU A 92 -17.30 8.20 6.52
CA GLU A 92 -16.02 7.85 7.16
C GLU A 92 -14.82 8.03 6.24
N CYS A 93 -15.01 8.30 4.93
CA CYS A 93 -13.93 8.53 3.96
C CYS A 93 -13.20 9.85 4.19
N THR A 94 -12.72 10.09 5.40
CA THR A 94 -11.88 11.24 5.77
C THR A 94 -10.45 11.07 5.30
N ALA A 95 -9.66 12.16 5.29
CA ALA A 95 -8.24 12.09 4.97
C ALA A 95 -7.47 11.22 5.99
N GLU A 96 -7.83 11.30 7.27
CA GLU A 96 -7.24 10.51 8.35
C GLU A 96 -7.50 9.01 8.15
N ASN A 97 -8.75 8.60 7.97
CA ASN A 97 -9.10 7.20 7.77
C ASN A 97 -8.45 6.64 6.50
N ARG A 98 -8.34 7.44 5.43
CA ARG A 98 -7.62 7.03 4.21
C ARG A 98 -6.12 6.83 4.48
N ALA A 99 -5.49 7.67 5.29
CA ALA A 99 -4.09 7.49 5.68
C ALA A 99 -3.90 6.17 6.43
N ARG A 100 -4.79 5.87 7.39
CA ARG A 100 -4.78 4.61 8.15
C ARG A 100 -4.94 3.38 7.26
N LEU A 101 -5.78 3.43 6.21
CA LEU A 101 -5.92 2.32 5.26
C LEU A 101 -4.61 1.97 4.54
N LEU A 102 -3.69 2.92 4.41
CA LEU A 102 -2.40 2.73 3.73
C LEU A 102 -1.30 2.16 4.63
N GLU A 103 -1.45 2.23 5.95
CA GLU A 103 -0.39 1.90 6.93
C GLU A 103 0.18 0.48 6.77
N LEU A 104 -0.68 -0.49 6.42
CA LEU A 104 -0.29 -1.90 6.33
C LEU A 104 0.13 -2.33 4.93
N VAL A 105 -0.30 -1.61 3.88
CA VAL A 105 0.00 -1.97 2.49
C VAL A 105 1.18 -1.21 1.90
N THR A 106 1.45 0.01 2.36
CA THR A 106 2.53 0.83 1.80
C THR A 106 3.93 0.25 2.00
N PRO A 107 4.28 -0.41 3.12
CA PRO A 107 5.59 -1.05 3.26
C PRO A 107 5.83 -2.16 2.23
N VAL A 108 4.78 -2.90 1.89
CA VAL A 108 4.81 -3.97 0.89
C VAL A 108 4.98 -3.37 -0.51
N SER A 109 4.18 -2.33 -0.83
CA SER A 109 4.24 -1.62 -2.11
C SER A 109 5.60 -0.96 -2.36
N LEU A 110 6.18 -0.29 -1.35
CA LEU A 110 7.51 0.35 -1.44
C LEU A 110 8.63 -0.66 -1.65
N ALA A 111 8.47 -1.87 -1.13
CA ALA A 111 9.43 -2.94 -1.34
C ALA A 111 9.28 -3.60 -2.72
N GLY A 112 8.15 -3.44 -3.39
CA GLY A 112 7.83 -4.12 -4.65
C GLY A 112 7.57 -5.62 -4.44
N LEU A 113 7.09 -6.00 -3.26
CA LEU A 113 6.87 -7.41 -2.92
C LEU A 113 5.50 -7.88 -3.42
N PRO A 114 5.40 -9.14 -3.86
CA PRO A 114 4.12 -9.75 -4.15
C PRO A 114 3.32 -9.97 -2.86
N ALA A 115 2.02 -9.73 -2.94
CA ALA A 115 1.08 -10.02 -1.86
C ALA A 115 -0.20 -10.62 -2.42
N LEU A 116 -0.68 -11.67 -1.77
CA LEU A 116 -2.00 -12.25 -2.02
C LEU A 116 -2.96 -11.74 -0.94
N THR A 117 -4.10 -11.18 -1.35
CA THR A 117 -5.14 -10.76 -0.41
C THR A 117 -6.33 -11.70 -0.50
N VAL A 118 -6.69 -12.30 0.62
CA VAL A 118 -7.86 -13.17 0.73
C VAL A 118 -8.95 -12.48 1.56
N PRO A 119 -10.23 -12.59 1.18
CA PRO A 119 -11.33 -12.02 1.94
C PRO A 119 -11.58 -12.84 3.21
N VAL A 120 -11.79 -12.16 4.33
CA VAL A 120 -12.15 -12.77 5.61
C VAL A 120 -13.37 -12.06 6.17
N GLN A 121 -14.39 -12.81 6.54
CA GLN A 121 -15.53 -12.27 7.26
C GLN A 121 -15.17 -11.94 8.71
N ILE A 122 -15.65 -10.80 9.18
CA ILE A 122 -15.49 -10.35 10.56
C ILE A 122 -16.84 -10.44 11.30
N PRO A 123 -16.86 -10.44 12.64
CA PRO A 123 -18.10 -10.62 13.44
C PRO A 123 -19.22 -9.62 13.13
N SER A 124 -18.91 -8.45 12.57
CA SER A 124 -19.89 -7.45 12.14
C SER A 124 -20.67 -7.83 10.86
N GLY A 125 -20.33 -8.96 10.23
CA GLY A 125 -20.88 -9.36 8.91
C GLY A 125 -20.21 -8.70 7.72
N LEU A 126 -19.27 -7.76 7.94
CA LEU A 126 -18.47 -7.15 6.90
C LEU A 126 -17.28 -8.07 6.51
N THR A 127 -16.67 -7.76 5.39
CA THR A 127 -15.47 -8.45 4.92
C THR A 127 -14.26 -7.52 5.05
N THR A 128 -13.13 -8.07 5.51
CA THR A 128 -11.81 -7.42 5.46
C THR A 128 -10.86 -8.27 4.62
N GLY A 129 -9.71 -7.70 4.24
CA GLY A 129 -8.65 -8.43 3.56
C GLY A 129 -7.61 -8.94 4.56
N LEU A 130 -7.18 -10.18 4.39
CA LEU A 130 -5.98 -10.72 5.00
C LEU A 130 -4.91 -10.81 3.92
N GLN A 131 -3.83 -10.04 4.03
CA GLN A 131 -2.73 -10.10 3.06
C GLN A 131 -1.63 -11.07 3.51
N ILE A 132 -1.16 -11.84 2.56
CA ILE A 132 -0.03 -12.76 2.69
C ILE A 132 1.08 -12.19 1.83
N VAL A 133 2.11 -11.66 2.47
CA VAL A 133 3.28 -11.05 1.82
C VAL A 133 4.38 -12.11 1.69
N MET A 134 4.98 -12.21 0.51
CA MET A 134 6.00 -13.22 0.20
C MET A 134 7.17 -12.58 -0.56
N GLN A 135 8.29 -13.29 -0.61
CA GLN A 135 9.49 -12.81 -1.29
C GLN A 135 9.31 -12.80 -2.82
N ASP A 136 8.67 -13.84 -3.35
CA ASP A 136 8.39 -13.99 -4.77
C ASP A 136 7.08 -14.79 -4.99
N THR A 137 6.59 -14.78 -6.23
CA THR A 137 5.32 -15.43 -6.60
C THR A 137 5.42 -16.96 -6.74
N SER A 138 6.60 -17.54 -6.67
CA SER A 138 6.80 -19.00 -6.69
C SER A 138 6.64 -19.65 -5.31
N SER A 139 6.42 -18.83 -4.27
CA SER A 139 6.23 -19.31 -2.91
C SER A 139 5.07 -20.33 -2.82
N PRO A 140 5.29 -21.49 -2.18
CA PRO A 140 4.24 -22.49 -1.97
C PRO A 140 3.03 -21.99 -1.21
N VAL A 141 3.17 -20.87 -0.47
CA VAL A 141 2.07 -20.25 0.28
C VAL A 141 0.93 -19.79 -0.65
N VAL A 142 1.22 -19.50 -1.91
CA VAL A 142 0.20 -19.10 -2.91
C VAL A 142 -0.79 -20.24 -3.12
N SER A 143 -0.29 -21.45 -3.46
CA SER A 143 -1.14 -22.63 -3.65
C SER A 143 -1.90 -22.98 -2.37
N TRP A 144 -1.21 -23.00 -1.24
CA TRP A 144 -1.83 -23.25 0.05
C TRP A 144 -2.97 -22.26 0.38
N ALA A 145 -2.78 -20.98 0.16
CA ALA A 145 -3.80 -19.97 0.43
C ALA A 145 -5.00 -20.07 -0.52
N LEU A 146 -4.77 -20.40 -1.80
CA LEU A 146 -5.83 -20.61 -2.77
C LEU A 146 -6.65 -21.85 -2.43
N ASP A 147 -6.02 -22.95 -2.02
CA ASP A 147 -6.70 -24.19 -1.59
C ASP A 147 -7.55 -23.93 -0.34
N ALA A 148 -7.02 -23.18 0.63
CA ALA A 148 -7.74 -22.81 1.85
C ALA A 148 -8.96 -21.92 1.55
N CYS A 149 -8.89 -21.02 0.57
CA CYS A 149 -10.03 -20.23 0.13
C CYS A 149 -11.09 -21.07 -0.60
N ALA A 150 -10.68 -22.01 -1.45
CA ALA A 150 -11.58 -22.91 -2.15
C ALA A 150 -12.34 -23.83 -1.20
N TRP A 151 -11.73 -24.26 -0.09
CA TRP A 151 -12.34 -25.06 0.96
C TRP A 151 -13.52 -24.35 1.65
N ASN A 152 -13.38 -23.06 1.94
CA ASN A 152 -14.38 -22.26 2.65
C ASN A 152 -15.59 -21.82 1.76
N GLY A 153 -15.57 -22.14 0.48
CA GLY A 153 -16.62 -21.80 -0.50
C GLY A 153 -17.64 -22.94 -0.74
N ARG A 154 -17.60 -24.03 0.05
CA ARG A 154 -18.54 -25.16 -0.02
C ARG A 154 -19.38 -25.29 1.22
#